data_70b52d084563f6ac9a14399ea5f3f2fb
#
_entry.id   70b52d084563f6ac9a14399ea5f3f2fb
#
_cell.length_a   1.000
_cell.length_b   1.000
_cell.length_c   1.000
_cell.angle_alpha   90.00
_cell.angle_beta   90.00
_cell.angle_gamma   90.00
#
_symmetry.space_group_name_H-M   'P 1'
#
loop_
_entity.id
_entity.type
_entity.pdbx_description
1 polymer ?
#
loop_
_entity_poly.entity_id
_entity_poly.type
_entity_poly.pdbx_seq_one_letter_code
_entity_poly.pdbx_strand_id
1 'polypeptide(L)'
;DVLGSRGLGDVYKRQSSKLTMSPVEADHHDQYHRYHQDRNTMIKIYDTKTRTKREFVPVNEGKVGMYVCGPTVYNYIHIGNARTFISFDTIRRYLTWRGFEVTFVQNVTDVDDKIINKALEEGRTAAEVAEEYTDAFIADMHAAGVQDPDIRPKATEEIDTMIKLVQRLIDKGHAYEVDGDVYFAVRSYSAYGELSNRNVDEMESGHRELRADGQGLEDRKRDPLDFALWKTAKPGEPSWTSPWGEGRPGWHIECSAMSEKYLHLPFDIHGGGADLCFPHHENERAQSEAAFDTTFANYWMHGGMLQINSEKMSKSLGNFLLLRDILETTDPAVLRMLMLQTHYRSPLDFSDVRLQESAAALERLENFVTNALWLARSAQQSQAKVEGGHTPDASDAHAGSLATSIAIAMLIADMKDSFTEAMDDDFNTAAALGAIFSFVSDANTLLNDVQQSASVTEADVQTFEKAAQAVAELMDVLGISIEMNDAAEVGATVLDDEESAAEVMVLAMEFAGFAPGDGADPATVKAAMAALLDARANARANKNYAVADAIRDGLAELGFRIEDTPQGARIVKA
;
A
#
# COMPACT_ATOMS: atom_id res chain seq x y z
N ASP A 1 -33.69 38.45 25.34
CA ASP A 1 -34.39 37.50 24.47
C ASP A 1 -33.43 36.44 23.94
N VAL A 2 -33.78 35.27 24.32
CA VAL A 2 -33.10 33.98 24.18
C VAL A 2 -33.26 33.42 22.78
N LEU A 3 -32.14 32.96 22.16
CA LEU A 3 -32.07 31.88 21.17
C LEU A 3 -30.58 31.58 21.00
N GLY A 4 -29.92 30.54 21.49
CA GLY A 4 -30.31 29.17 21.32
C GLY A 4 -29.18 28.49 20.52
N SER A 5 -27.97 28.29 21.17
CA SER A 5 -26.85 27.50 20.60
C SER A 5 -27.24 26.00 20.63
N ARG A 6 -27.74 25.49 19.53
CA ARG A 6 -27.89 24.05 19.30
C ARG A 6 -27.38 23.72 17.91
N GLY A 7 -26.39 22.83 17.82
CA GLY A 7 -26.20 22.09 16.62
C GLY A 7 -24.78 21.84 16.10
N LEU A 8 -23.80 21.48 16.92
CA LEU A 8 -22.54 20.86 16.42
C LEU A 8 -22.14 19.60 17.19
N GLY A 9 -22.97 19.19 18.15
CA GLY A 9 -22.72 17.98 18.96
C GLY A 9 -23.31 16.68 18.44
N ASP A 10 -24.19 16.71 17.45
CA ASP A 10 -24.99 15.54 17.02
C ASP A 10 -24.54 14.85 15.72
N VAL A 11 -23.55 15.39 15.02
CA VAL A 11 -23.02 14.75 13.80
C VAL A 11 -21.97 13.70 14.15
N TYR A 12 -21.23 13.87 15.25
CA TYR A 12 -20.20 12.90 15.67
C TYR A 12 -20.73 11.67 16.44
N LYS A 13 -22.01 11.64 16.81
CA LYS A 13 -22.62 10.51 17.53
C LYS A 13 -23.33 9.47 16.67
N ARG A 14 -23.33 9.62 15.35
CA ARG A 14 -24.01 8.67 14.42
C ARG A 14 -23.10 7.76 13.61
N GLN A 15 -21.79 7.80 13.79
CA GLN A 15 -20.86 6.91 13.11
C GLN A 15 -20.24 5.80 13.97
N SER A 16 -20.64 5.66 15.23
CA SER A 16 -20.38 4.44 15.99
C SER A 16 -21.54 3.45 15.90
N SER A 17 -22.01 3.15 14.71
CA SER A 17 -22.76 1.92 14.49
C SER A 17 -21.75 0.78 14.46
N LYS A 18 -21.72 0.00 15.55
CA LYS A 18 -21.07 -1.31 15.62
C LYS A 18 -21.43 -2.05 14.31
N LEU A 19 -20.47 -2.22 13.42
CA LEU A 19 -20.53 -3.28 12.43
C LEU A 19 -20.51 -4.59 13.24
N THR A 20 -21.68 -5.14 13.47
CA THR A 20 -21.82 -6.51 13.93
C THR A 20 -21.43 -7.38 12.73
N MET A 21 -20.23 -7.95 12.79
CA MET A 21 -19.81 -8.99 11.86
C MET A 21 -20.92 -10.06 11.79
N SER A 22 -21.18 -10.55 10.60
CA SER A 22 -22.12 -11.66 10.44
C SER A 22 -21.57 -12.90 11.17
N PRO A 23 -22.42 -13.84 11.61
CA PRO A 23 -21.95 -15.06 12.27
C PRO A 23 -20.96 -15.87 11.41
N VAL A 24 -20.99 -15.74 10.10
CA VAL A 24 -20.09 -16.39 9.13
C VAL A 24 -18.72 -15.67 9.13
N GLU A 25 -18.67 -14.34 9.20
CA GLU A 25 -17.43 -13.58 9.29
C GLU A 25 -16.73 -13.76 10.64
N ALA A 26 -17.51 -13.88 11.74
CA ALA A 26 -16.98 -14.17 13.06
C ALA A 26 -16.41 -15.61 13.15
N ASP A 27 -17.02 -16.60 12.50
CA ASP A 27 -16.55 -17.99 12.50
C ASP A 27 -15.28 -18.14 11.63
N HIS A 28 -15.17 -17.42 10.51
CA HIS A 28 -13.94 -17.34 9.72
C HIS A 28 -12.81 -16.66 10.49
N HIS A 29 -13.10 -15.58 11.20
CA HIS A 29 -12.13 -14.87 12.01
C HIS A 29 -11.61 -15.74 13.17
N ASP A 30 -12.50 -16.46 13.87
CA ASP A 30 -12.14 -17.37 14.97
C ASP A 30 -11.41 -18.63 14.49
N GLN A 31 -11.76 -19.20 13.33
CA GLN A 31 -11.04 -20.32 12.73
C GLN A 31 -9.65 -19.88 12.27
N TYR A 32 -9.54 -18.68 11.71
CA TYR A 32 -8.30 -18.07 11.27
C TYR A 32 -7.34 -17.84 12.44
N HIS A 33 -7.83 -17.25 13.55
CA HIS A 33 -7.04 -17.06 14.77
C HIS A 33 -6.55 -18.37 15.38
N ARG A 34 -7.34 -19.43 15.37
CA ARG A 34 -6.92 -20.77 15.86
C ARG A 34 -5.84 -21.39 14.99
N TYR A 35 -5.94 -21.25 13.67
CA TYR A 35 -4.96 -21.79 12.71
C TYR A 35 -3.58 -21.15 12.85
N HIS A 36 -3.52 -19.86 13.21
CA HIS A 36 -2.27 -19.12 13.38
C HIS A 36 -1.69 -19.13 14.80
N GLN A 37 -2.49 -19.43 15.84
CA GLN A 37 -1.99 -19.57 17.21
C GLN A 37 -1.13 -20.83 17.42
N ASP A 38 -1.30 -21.86 16.59
CA ASP A 38 -0.56 -23.13 16.71
C ASP A 38 0.79 -23.15 15.96
N ARG A 39 1.11 -22.13 15.15
CA ARG A 39 2.39 -22.03 14.44
C ARG A 39 3.28 -20.95 15.04
N ASN A 40 4.26 -21.40 15.77
CA ASN A 40 5.28 -20.62 16.49
C ASN A 40 6.32 -19.96 15.55
N THR A 41 5.89 -19.44 14.37
CA THR A 41 6.77 -18.66 13.50
C THR A 41 6.85 -17.24 14.03
N MET A 42 8.04 -16.84 14.47
CA MET A 42 8.30 -15.54 15.06
C MET A 42 8.69 -14.54 13.97
N ILE A 43 7.97 -13.42 13.93
CA ILE A 43 8.34 -12.30 13.06
C ILE A 43 9.73 -11.79 13.45
N LYS A 44 10.60 -11.59 12.49
CA LYS A 44 11.91 -10.96 12.65
C LYS A 44 11.95 -9.65 11.90
N ILE A 45 12.47 -8.61 12.52
CA ILE A 45 12.60 -7.28 11.95
C ILE A 45 14.08 -6.89 11.94
N TYR A 46 14.55 -6.42 10.79
CA TYR A 46 15.88 -5.78 10.74
C TYR A 46 15.80 -4.40 11.40
N ASP A 47 16.45 -4.28 12.52
CA ASP A 47 16.53 -3.04 13.27
C ASP A 47 17.76 -2.23 12.84
N THR A 48 17.56 -1.04 12.33
CA THR A 48 18.63 -0.15 11.86
C THR A 48 19.63 0.22 12.97
N LYS A 49 19.17 0.34 14.22
CA LYS A 49 20.01 0.68 15.37
C LYS A 49 21.02 -0.44 15.65
N THR A 50 20.55 -1.68 15.70
CA THR A 50 21.41 -2.85 15.98
C THR A 50 22.04 -3.45 14.72
N ARG A 51 21.54 -3.13 13.53
CA ARG A 51 21.96 -3.69 12.23
C ARG A 51 21.85 -5.20 12.14
N THR A 52 20.92 -5.75 12.86
CA THR A 52 20.64 -7.18 12.89
C THR A 52 19.13 -7.43 12.75
N LYS A 53 18.78 -8.59 12.21
CA LYS A 53 17.41 -9.08 12.33
C LYS A 53 17.19 -9.57 13.76
N ARG A 54 16.16 -9.05 14.39
CA ARG A 54 15.77 -9.39 15.75
C ARG A 54 14.36 -9.95 15.75
N GLU A 55 14.09 -10.85 16.67
CA GLU A 55 12.73 -11.29 16.96
C GLU A 55 11.85 -10.09 17.35
N PHE A 56 10.66 -10.02 16.75
CA PHE A 56 9.70 -8.98 17.07
C PHE A 56 8.93 -9.35 18.34
N VAL A 57 9.17 -8.58 19.37
CA VAL A 57 8.46 -8.69 20.65
C VAL A 57 7.75 -7.36 20.90
N PRO A 58 6.41 -7.31 20.78
CA PRO A 58 5.67 -6.07 20.99
C PRO A 58 5.73 -5.62 22.46
N VAL A 59 5.66 -4.30 22.67
CA VAL A 59 5.61 -3.68 24.01
C VAL A 59 4.40 -4.18 24.80
N ASN A 60 3.27 -4.32 24.13
CA ASN A 60 2.04 -4.84 24.68
C ASN A 60 1.62 -6.07 23.86
N GLU A 61 1.37 -7.19 24.52
CA GLU A 61 0.98 -8.43 23.87
C GLU A 61 -0.23 -8.22 22.94
N GLY A 62 -0.10 -8.68 21.68
CA GLY A 62 -1.13 -8.56 20.65
C GLY A 62 -1.34 -7.16 20.08
N LYS A 63 -0.60 -6.14 20.53
CA LYS A 63 -0.72 -4.75 20.07
C LYS A 63 0.60 -4.24 19.52
N VAL A 64 0.52 -3.42 18.47
CA VAL A 64 1.70 -2.81 17.84
C VAL A 64 1.48 -1.31 17.69
N GLY A 65 2.34 -0.51 18.32
CA GLY A 65 2.45 0.91 18.08
C GLY A 65 3.45 1.19 16.97
N MET A 66 3.00 1.80 15.87
CA MET A 66 3.84 2.14 14.71
C MET A 66 3.75 3.63 14.40
N TYR A 67 4.89 4.31 14.38
CA TYR A 67 5.01 5.70 13.92
C TYR A 67 5.83 5.75 12.63
N VAL A 68 5.30 6.40 11.60
CA VAL A 68 6.03 6.65 10.35
C VAL A 68 6.03 8.14 10.05
N CYS A 69 7.21 8.75 9.93
CA CYS A 69 7.32 10.16 9.62
C CYS A 69 6.63 10.49 8.30
N GLY A 70 5.70 11.42 8.36
CA GLY A 70 4.95 11.91 7.22
C GLY A 70 5.70 12.97 6.41
N PRO A 71 5.11 13.52 5.36
CA PRO A 71 5.76 14.50 4.51
C PRO A 71 5.74 15.90 5.12
N THR A 72 6.71 16.73 4.73
CA THR A 72 6.61 18.20 4.80
C THR A 72 5.83 18.66 3.58
N VAL A 73 4.67 19.27 3.80
CA VAL A 73 3.68 19.57 2.75
C VAL A 73 3.94 20.95 2.10
N TYR A 74 4.98 21.01 1.29
CA TYR A 74 5.34 22.21 0.51
C TYR A 74 5.29 21.98 -1.00
N ASN A 75 5.05 20.74 -1.43
CA ASN A 75 4.97 20.34 -2.83
C ASN A 75 4.29 18.98 -2.93
N TYR A 76 3.86 18.59 -4.12
CA TYR A 76 3.41 17.23 -4.42
C TYR A 76 4.48 16.20 -4.10
N ILE A 77 4.04 15.03 -3.65
CA ILE A 77 4.97 13.94 -3.31
C ILE A 77 5.54 13.29 -4.56
N HIS A 78 6.78 12.83 -4.43
CA HIS A 78 7.44 12.07 -5.48
C HIS A 78 7.35 10.56 -5.23
N ILE A 79 7.62 9.78 -6.26
CA ILE A 79 7.54 8.31 -6.22
C ILE A 79 8.40 7.68 -5.13
N GLY A 80 9.50 8.32 -4.72
CA GLY A 80 10.34 7.85 -3.61
C GLY A 80 9.63 7.93 -2.26
N ASN A 81 8.79 8.97 -2.02
CA ASN A 81 7.94 9.05 -0.84
C ASN A 81 6.88 7.95 -0.88
N ALA A 82 6.22 7.79 -2.03
CA ALA A 82 5.20 6.77 -2.24
C ALA A 82 5.72 5.37 -1.91
N ARG A 83 6.95 5.03 -2.32
CA ARG A 83 7.59 3.76 -1.99
C ARG A 83 7.66 3.52 -0.48
N THR A 84 8.07 4.53 0.28
CA THR A 84 8.13 4.43 1.74
C THR A 84 6.75 4.16 2.32
N PHE A 85 5.75 4.94 1.92
CA PHE A 85 4.39 4.82 2.47
C PHE A 85 3.71 3.51 2.05
N ILE A 86 3.87 3.06 0.81
CA ILE A 86 3.38 1.75 0.35
C ILE A 86 4.05 0.60 1.13
N SER A 87 5.35 0.70 1.41
CA SER A 87 6.05 -0.33 2.19
C SER A 87 5.49 -0.44 3.61
N PHE A 88 5.28 0.68 4.30
CA PHE A 88 4.74 0.68 5.67
C PHE A 88 3.24 0.34 5.71
N ASP A 89 2.46 0.69 4.70
CA ASP A 89 1.09 0.22 4.54
C ASP A 89 1.04 -1.31 4.42
N THR A 90 1.92 -1.89 3.62
CA THR A 90 2.01 -3.36 3.48
C THR A 90 2.44 -4.03 4.78
N ILE A 91 3.40 -3.46 5.52
CA ILE A 91 3.82 -3.96 6.83
C ILE A 91 2.66 -3.91 7.83
N ARG A 92 1.92 -2.79 7.88
CA ARG A 92 0.71 -2.63 8.71
C ARG A 92 -0.33 -3.70 8.37
N ARG A 93 -0.66 -3.88 7.09
CA ARG A 93 -1.61 -4.90 6.62
C ARG A 93 -1.19 -6.29 7.03
N TYR A 94 0.08 -6.62 6.85
CA TYR A 94 0.61 -7.93 7.25
C TYR A 94 0.53 -8.16 8.75
N LEU A 95 0.94 -7.19 9.58
CA LEU A 95 0.82 -7.29 11.04
C LEU A 95 -0.64 -7.47 11.48
N THR A 96 -1.56 -6.74 10.86
CA THR A 96 -3.00 -6.90 11.09
C THR A 96 -3.49 -8.30 10.68
N TRP A 97 -3.06 -8.79 9.52
CA TRP A 97 -3.38 -10.13 9.06
C TRP A 97 -2.81 -11.23 9.98
N ARG A 98 -1.65 -10.97 10.62
CA ARG A 98 -1.06 -11.85 11.67
C ARG A 98 -1.81 -11.73 13.02
N GLY A 99 -2.84 -10.93 13.11
CA GLY A 99 -3.72 -10.81 14.28
C GLY A 99 -3.31 -9.76 15.30
N PHE A 100 -2.36 -8.86 14.98
CA PHE A 100 -2.03 -7.73 15.84
C PHE A 100 -3.04 -6.59 15.70
N GLU A 101 -3.39 -5.95 16.81
CA GLU A 101 -4.06 -4.66 16.83
C GLU A 101 -3.01 -3.56 16.59
N VAL A 102 -2.94 -3.03 15.37
CA VAL A 102 -1.93 -2.03 15.00
C VAL A 102 -2.49 -0.63 15.18
N THR A 103 -1.81 0.20 15.97
CA THR A 103 -2.06 1.65 16.04
C THR A 103 -1.02 2.35 15.17
N PHE A 104 -1.43 2.83 14.01
CA PHE A 104 -0.56 3.48 13.04
C PHE A 104 -0.70 4.98 13.10
N VAL A 105 0.38 5.68 13.41
CA VAL A 105 0.46 7.15 13.48
C VAL A 105 1.37 7.66 12.36
N GLN A 106 0.86 8.63 11.59
CA GLN A 106 1.64 9.31 10.55
C GLN A 106 1.31 10.80 10.58
N ASN A 107 2.30 11.64 10.88
CA ASN A 107 2.11 13.08 10.96
C ASN A 107 2.06 13.76 9.59
N VAL A 108 1.66 15.04 9.62
CA VAL A 108 1.87 16.00 8.55
C VAL A 108 2.67 17.18 9.13
N THR A 109 3.83 17.45 8.57
CA THR A 109 4.60 18.67 8.88
C THR A 109 4.04 19.80 8.04
N ASP A 110 3.15 20.59 8.63
CA ASP A 110 2.43 21.72 8.01
C ASP A 110 3.00 23.10 8.39
N VAL A 111 4.15 23.12 9.09
CA VAL A 111 4.95 24.30 9.38
C VAL A 111 6.44 24.00 9.26
N ASP A 112 7.12 24.63 8.29
CA ASP A 112 8.56 24.43 8.02
C ASP A 112 9.09 25.58 7.17
N ASP A 113 10.42 25.78 7.17
CA ASP A 113 11.08 26.78 6.31
C ASP A 113 10.74 26.61 4.82
N LYS A 114 10.57 25.36 4.34
CA LYS A 114 10.23 25.08 2.93
C LYS A 114 8.82 25.55 2.58
N ILE A 115 7.87 25.41 3.50
CA ILE A 115 6.48 25.87 3.33
C ILE A 115 6.46 27.41 3.31
N ILE A 116 7.17 28.04 4.25
CA ILE A 116 7.27 29.50 4.34
C ILE A 116 7.89 30.08 3.07
N ASN A 117 9.01 29.50 2.60
CA ASN A 117 9.66 29.97 1.37
C ASN A 117 8.75 29.79 0.14
N LYS A 118 8.07 28.66 0.04
CA LYS A 118 7.10 28.40 -1.04
C LYS A 118 5.95 29.41 -1.03
N ALA A 119 5.43 29.71 0.15
CA ALA A 119 4.36 30.70 0.33
C ALA A 119 4.82 32.11 -0.11
N LEU A 120 6.04 32.50 0.24
CA LEU A 120 6.64 33.75 -0.19
C LEU A 120 6.84 33.82 -1.71
N GLU A 121 7.32 32.73 -2.32
CA GLU A 121 7.50 32.63 -3.78
C GLU A 121 6.18 32.79 -4.54
N GLU A 122 5.08 32.22 -3.98
CA GLU A 122 3.76 32.22 -4.61
C GLU A 122 2.87 33.41 -4.20
N GLY A 123 3.31 34.25 -3.25
CA GLY A 123 2.52 35.35 -2.72
C GLY A 123 1.27 34.90 -1.95
N ARG A 124 1.37 33.78 -1.25
CA ARG A 124 0.31 33.13 -0.46
C ARG A 124 0.71 33.06 1.02
N THR A 125 -0.20 32.64 1.86
CA THR A 125 0.12 32.31 3.26
C THR A 125 0.69 30.89 3.39
N ALA A 126 1.50 30.65 4.42
CA ALA A 126 2.02 29.31 4.71
C ALA A 126 0.89 28.29 4.98
N ALA A 127 -0.21 28.74 5.60
CA ALA A 127 -1.37 27.90 5.87
C ALA A 127 -2.07 27.42 4.58
N GLU A 128 -2.27 28.33 3.60
CA GLU A 128 -2.86 27.97 2.30
C GLU A 128 -2.00 26.98 1.52
N VAL A 129 -0.68 27.14 1.56
CA VAL A 129 0.26 26.18 0.93
C VAL A 129 0.20 24.83 1.63
N ALA A 130 0.25 24.81 2.96
CA ALA A 130 0.21 23.60 3.75
C ALA A 130 -1.13 22.82 3.57
N GLU A 131 -2.26 23.53 3.52
CA GLU A 131 -3.58 22.93 3.30
C GLU A 131 -3.65 22.26 1.92
N GLU A 132 -3.31 22.99 0.85
CA GLU A 132 -3.32 22.45 -0.52
C GLU A 132 -2.49 21.19 -0.66
N TYR A 133 -1.23 21.21 -0.19
CA TYR A 133 -0.36 20.04 -0.34
C TYR A 133 -0.65 18.92 0.67
N THR A 134 -1.34 19.20 1.77
CA THR A 134 -1.90 18.15 2.65
C THR A 134 -3.01 17.39 1.94
N ASP A 135 -3.96 18.13 1.35
CA ASP A 135 -5.09 17.51 0.62
C ASP A 135 -4.59 16.72 -0.60
N ALA A 136 -3.62 17.30 -1.33
CA ALA A 136 -2.97 16.63 -2.45
C ALA A 136 -2.25 15.34 -2.01
N PHE A 137 -1.52 15.37 -0.89
CA PHE A 137 -0.86 14.20 -0.34
C PHE A 137 -1.85 13.08 0.00
N ILE A 138 -2.95 13.41 0.68
CA ILE A 138 -3.98 12.45 1.05
C ILE A 138 -4.62 11.84 -0.20
N ALA A 139 -4.95 12.66 -1.19
CA ALA A 139 -5.52 12.21 -2.45
C ALA A 139 -4.56 11.28 -3.22
N ASP A 140 -3.27 11.63 -3.29
CA ASP A 140 -2.24 10.82 -3.95
C ASP A 140 -2.04 9.47 -3.25
N MET A 141 -2.11 9.44 -1.90
CA MET A 141 -2.02 8.19 -1.13
C MET A 141 -3.24 7.30 -1.36
N HIS A 142 -4.44 7.85 -1.37
CA HIS A 142 -5.65 7.10 -1.68
C HIS A 142 -5.61 6.54 -3.11
N ALA A 143 -5.18 7.36 -4.07
CA ALA A 143 -5.01 6.92 -5.47
C ALA A 143 -3.98 5.78 -5.60
N ALA A 144 -2.96 5.74 -4.75
CA ALA A 144 -1.97 4.65 -4.70
C ALA A 144 -2.44 3.44 -3.85
N GLY A 145 -3.68 3.40 -3.36
CA GLY A 145 -4.24 2.32 -2.56
C GLY A 145 -3.66 2.21 -1.14
N VAL A 146 -3.06 3.28 -0.62
CA VAL A 146 -2.54 3.35 0.75
C VAL A 146 -3.67 3.68 1.73
N GLN A 147 -3.79 2.91 2.80
CA GLN A 147 -4.79 3.13 3.83
C GLN A 147 -4.47 4.35 4.69
N ASP A 148 -5.50 5.07 5.14
CA ASP A 148 -5.30 6.13 6.13
C ASP A 148 -4.68 5.61 7.42
N PRO A 149 -3.79 6.39 8.06
CA PRO A 149 -3.34 6.07 9.42
C PRO A 149 -4.50 6.19 10.41
N ASP A 150 -4.40 5.50 11.55
CA ASP A 150 -5.38 5.63 12.63
C ASP A 150 -5.37 7.04 13.22
N ILE A 151 -4.19 7.67 13.23
CA ILE A 151 -4.00 9.04 13.75
C ILE A 151 -3.07 9.80 12.78
N ARG A 152 -3.55 10.96 12.28
CA ARG A 152 -2.78 11.86 11.41
C ARG A 152 -2.66 13.24 12.04
N PRO A 153 -1.75 13.44 13.01
CA PRO A 153 -1.60 14.75 13.65
C PRO A 153 -0.89 15.73 12.74
N LYS A 154 -1.28 17.01 12.82
CA LYS A 154 -0.58 18.13 12.17
C LYS A 154 0.35 18.83 13.17
N ALA A 155 1.52 19.28 12.71
CA ALA A 155 2.48 19.96 13.57
C ALA A 155 1.87 21.23 14.22
N THR A 156 1.07 21.99 13.47
CA THR A 156 0.40 23.20 13.97
C THR A 156 -0.65 22.93 15.08
N GLU A 157 -1.18 21.72 15.15
CA GLU A 157 -2.15 21.31 16.17
C GLU A 157 -1.47 20.82 17.47
N GLU A 158 -0.15 20.58 17.43
CA GLU A 158 0.61 19.96 18.51
C GLU A 158 1.65 20.91 19.16
N ILE A 159 1.54 22.21 18.94
CA ILE A 159 2.47 23.22 19.44
C ILE A 159 2.65 23.15 20.97
N ASP A 160 1.57 23.04 21.72
CA ASP A 160 1.63 22.95 23.18
C ASP A 160 2.37 21.70 23.68
N THR A 161 2.24 20.59 22.95
CA THR A 161 2.92 19.34 23.25
C THR A 161 4.43 19.49 23.01
N MET A 162 4.81 20.14 21.90
CA MET A 162 6.21 20.43 21.57
C MET A 162 6.84 21.39 22.57
N ILE A 163 6.15 22.49 22.95
CA ILE A 163 6.65 23.44 23.95
C ILE A 163 6.93 22.72 25.30
N LYS A 164 6.04 21.83 25.75
CA LYS A 164 6.24 21.06 26.97
C LYS A 164 7.47 20.14 26.87
N LEU A 165 7.68 19.51 25.72
CA LEU A 165 8.83 18.65 25.49
C LEU A 165 10.13 19.45 25.49
N VAL A 166 10.17 20.60 24.80
CA VAL A 166 11.32 21.52 24.77
C VAL A 166 11.64 22.02 26.20
N GLN A 167 10.62 22.45 26.97
CA GLN A 167 10.84 22.87 28.36
C GLN A 167 11.43 21.76 29.21
N ARG A 168 10.94 20.52 29.05
CA ARG A 168 11.46 19.35 29.77
C ARG A 168 12.93 19.09 29.43
N LEU A 169 13.33 19.26 28.17
CA LEU A 169 14.73 19.15 27.75
C LEU A 169 15.63 20.23 28.36
N ILE A 170 15.13 21.48 28.49
CA ILE A 170 15.83 22.56 29.17
C ILE A 170 15.99 22.25 30.66
N ASP A 171 14.92 21.85 31.34
CA ASP A 171 14.91 21.55 32.76
C ASP A 171 15.90 20.40 33.11
N LYS A 172 16.11 19.47 32.17
CA LYS A 172 17.08 18.36 32.32
C LYS A 172 18.49 18.72 31.86
N GLY A 173 18.72 19.91 31.30
CA GLY A 173 20.03 20.34 30.85
C GLY A 173 20.46 19.83 29.49
N HIS A 174 19.51 19.26 28.70
CA HIS A 174 19.77 18.79 27.34
C HIS A 174 19.46 19.84 26.26
N ALA A 175 18.85 20.95 26.63
CA ALA A 175 18.61 22.07 25.73
C ALA A 175 18.94 23.41 26.43
N TYR A 176 19.12 24.45 25.61
CA TYR A 176 19.41 25.79 26.09
C TYR A 176 18.79 26.85 25.17
N GLU A 177 18.41 27.97 25.75
CA GLU A 177 17.86 29.13 25.06
C GLU A 177 18.96 30.16 24.76
N VAL A 178 18.88 30.79 23.57
CA VAL A 178 19.72 31.93 23.17
C VAL A 178 18.88 32.88 22.31
N ASP A 179 18.59 34.08 22.82
CA ASP A 179 17.87 35.13 22.11
C ASP A 179 16.51 34.66 21.51
N GLY A 180 15.79 33.84 22.25
CA GLY A 180 14.48 33.30 21.87
C GLY A 180 14.52 32.02 21.02
N ASP A 181 15.69 31.63 20.49
CA ASP A 181 15.89 30.31 19.90
C ASP A 181 16.22 29.28 20.98
N VAL A 182 15.75 28.04 20.83
CA VAL A 182 16.12 26.93 21.72
C VAL A 182 16.83 25.85 20.90
N TYR A 183 17.97 25.41 21.39
CA TYR A 183 18.80 24.39 20.75
C TYR A 183 18.96 23.17 21.64
N PHE A 184 18.93 21.98 21.04
CA PHE A 184 19.35 20.74 21.69
C PHE A 184 20.88 20.70 21.76
N ALA A 185 21.43 20.42 22.95
CA ALA A 185 22.85 20.29 23.19
C ALA A 185 23.31 18.85 22.86
N VAL A 186 23.75 18.60 21.64
CA VAL A 186 24.07 17.23 21.14
C VAL A 186 25.04 16.49 22.05
N ARG A 187 26.06 17.15 22.55
CA ARG A 187 27.08 16.53 23.44
C ARG A 187 26.56 16.21 24.84
N SER A 188 25.36 16.66 25.21
CA SER A 188 24.72 16.29 26.47
C SER A 188 24.12 14.88 26.42
N TYR A 189 23.94 14.31 25.23
CA TYR A 189 23.40 12.98 25.02
C TYR A 189 24.48 12.05 24.45
N SER A 190 25.04 11.21 25.32
CA SER A 190 26.25 10.41 25.02
C SER A 190 26.03 9.34 23.93
N ALA A 191 24.77 8.91 23.70
CA ALA A 191 24.42 7.90 22.71
C ALA A 191 24.09 8.49 21.32
N TYR A 192 24.34 9.81 21.11
CA TYR A 192 24.13 10.43 19.81
C TYR A 192 25.03 9.83 18.73
N GLY A 193 24.46 9.51 17.59
CA GLY A 193 25.13 8.86 16.46
C GLY A 193 25.05 7.33 16.46
N GLU A 194 24.51 6.68 17.51
CA GLU A 194 24.38 5.21 17.56
C GLU A 194 23.39 4.68 16.52
N LEU A 195 22.26 5.35 16.31
CA LEU A 195 21.25 4.92 15.32
C LEU A 195 21.82 4.96 13.90
N SER A 196 22.43 6.09 13.56
CA SER A 196 22.98 6.34 12.22
C SER A 196 24.39 5.77 12.03
N ASN A 197 25.03 5.23 13.09
CA ASN A 197 26.41 4.78 13.12
C ASN A 197 27.42 5.87 12.72
N ARG A 198 27.20 7.06 13.23
CA ARG A 198 28.07 8.20 12.97
C ARG A 198 28.86 8.57 14.21
N ASN A 199 30.12 8.89 14.01
CA ASN A 199 30.98 9.42 15.07
C ASN A 199 30.77 10.94 15.16
N VAL A 200 30.39 11.43 16.34
CA VAL A 200 30.13 12.87 16.61
C VAL A 200 31.38 13.72 16.28
N ASP A 201 32.59 13.25 16.61
CA ASP A 201 33.81 13.99 16.37
C ASP A 201 34.18 14.09 14.86
N GLU A 202 33.85 13.07 14.08
CA GLU A 202 34.01 13.09 12.62
C GLU A 202 32.98 14.04 11.93
N MET A 203 31.77 14.10 12.47
CA MET A 203 30.76 15.05 11.99
C MET A 203 31.21 16.50 12.21
N GLU A 204 31.84 16.81 13.34
CA GLU A 204 32.36 18.15 13.64
C GLU A 204 33.43 18.60 12.62
N SER A 205 34.31 17.69 12.15
CA SER A 205 35.32 18.03 11.16
C SER A 205 34.70 18.44 9.81
N GLY A 206 33.66 17.76 9.35
CA GLY A 206 32.88 18.13 8.15
C GLY A 206 32.20 19.49 8.27
N HIS A 207 31.68 19.83 9.45
CA HIS A 207 31.08 21.15 9.70
C HIS A 207 32.12 22.27 9.74
N ARG A 208 33.34 21.99 10.17
CA ARG A 208 34.43 22.99 10.14
C ARG A 208 34.88 23.30 8.71
N GLU A 209 34.87 22.33 7.82
CA GLU A 209 35.15 22.55 6.38
C GLU A 209 34.05 23.41 5.73
N LEU A 210 32.76 23.15 6.00
CA LEU A 210 31.64 23.97 5.55
C LEU A 210 31.68 25.39 6.11
N ARG A 211 32.22 25.59 7.32
CA ARG A 211 32.44 26.91 7.92
C ARG A 211 33.52 27.72 7.20
N ALA A 212 34.59 27.06 6.73
CA ALA A 212 35.65 27.72 5.99
C ALA A 212 35.13 28.29 4.66
N ASP A 213 34.10 27.68 4.06
CA ASP A 213 33.45 28.13 2.82
C ASP A 213 32.35 29.18 3.02
N GLY A 214 32.13 29.67 4.26
CA GLY A 214 31.17 30.72 4.58
C GLY A 214 29.69 30.27 4.54
N GLN A 215 29.43 28.97 4.49
CA GLN A 215 28.08 28.43 4.52
C GLN A 215 27.69 27.99 5.95
N GLY A 216 26.58 28.53 6.45
CA GLY A 216 25.83 27.93 7.55
C GLY A 216 26.24 28.28 8.95
N LEU A 217 26.42 29.56 9.29
CA LEU A 217 26.68 29.99 10.66
C LEU A 217 25.59 30.86 11.23
N GLU A 218 24.84 30.25 12.12
CA GLU A 218 24.21 30.99 13.21
C GLU A 218 25.24 31.03 14.37
N ASP A 219 25.78 32.20 14.68
CA ASP A 219 26.73 32.44 15.79
C ASP A 219 26.15 32.13 17.19
N ARG A 220 24.90 31.65 17.25
CA ARG A 220 24.14 31.40 18.48
C ARG A 220 24.32 30.00 19.07
N LYS A 221 24.77 29.02 18.29
CA LYS A 221 24.97 27.66 18.75
C LYS A 221 26.24 27.51 19.59
N ARG A 222 26.15 26.76 20.71
CA ARG A 222 27.32 26.41 21.54
C ARG A 222 28.22 25.40 20.86
N ASP A 223 27.61 24.45 20.14
CA ASP A 223 28.29 23.45 19.31
C ASP A 223 27.70 23.45 17.90
N PRO A 224 28.50 23.27 16.84
CA PRO A 224 28.00 23.20 15.46
C PRO A 224 26.96 22.13 15.21
N LEU A 225 27.00 21.04 15.96
CA LEU A 225 26.07 19.92 15.83
C LEU A 225 24.73 20.17 16.51
N ASP A 226 24.65 21.17 17.40
CA ASP A 226 23.39 21.50 18.07
C ASP A 226 22.33 21.87 17.02
N PHE A 227 21.10 21.45 17.25
CA PHE A 227 20.02 21.68 16.31
C PHE A 227 18.82 22.37 16.99
N ALA A 228 18.07 23.12 16.21
CA ALA A 228 16.96 23.93 16.72
C ALA A 228 15.78 23.06 17.15
N LEU A 229 15.29 23.31 18.35
CA LEU A 229 14.03 22.80 18.91
C LEU A 229 12.91 23.81 18.77
N TRP A 230 13.25 25.11 18.90
CA TRP A 230 12.36 26.25 18.74
C TRP A 230 13.10 27.37 18.03
N LYS A 231 12.48 28.02 17.08
CA LYS A 231 13.05 29.12 16.30
C LYS A 231 12.22 30.38 16.52
N THR A 232 12.85 31.48 16.86
CA THR A 232 12.24 32.80 16.90
C THR A 232 11.63 33.14 15.55
N ALA A 233 10.37 33.55 15.52
CA ALA A 233 9.69 33.90 14.29
C ALA A 233 10.21 35.24 13.73
N LYS A 234 10.39 35.29 12.42
CA LYS A 234 10.66 36.53 11.70
C LYS A 234 9.33 37.24 11.35
N PRO A 235 9.35 38.54 11.10
CA PRO A 235 8.15 39.27 10.71
C PRO A 235 7.47 38.61 9.48
N GLY A 236 6.19 38.25 9.63
CA GLY A 236 5.39 37.63 8.57
C GLY A 236 5.45 36.09 8.54
N GLU A 237 6.27 35.44 9.36
CA GLU A 237 6.25 33.98 9.52
C GLU A 237 5.12 33.54 10.48
N PRO A 238 4.59 32.33 10.34
CA PRO A 238 3.73 31.73 11.35
C PRO A 238 4.44 31.69 12.71
N SER A 239 3.73 32.05 13.78
CA SER A 239 4.31 32.06 15.12
C SER A 239 3.31 31.68 16.20
N TRP A 240 3.83 31.14 17.30
CA TRP A 240 3.11 30.80 18.50
C TRP A 240 3.85 31.33 19.73
N THR A 241 3.09 31.75 20.73
CA THR A 241 3.64 32.22 22.00
C THR A 241 4.25 31.06 22.78
N SER A 242 5.48 31.20 23.22
CA SER A 242 6.19 30.23 24.05
C SER A 242 6.87 30.92 25.23
N PRO A 243 7.41 30.19 26.22
CA PRO A 243 8.22 30.76 27.30
C PRO A 243 9.45 31.53 26.81
N TRP A 244 9.91 31.28 25.59
CA TRP A 244 11.10 31.89 24.98
C TRP A 244 10.77 33.03 24.02
N GLY A 245 9.47 33.32 23.83
CA GLY A 245 8.96 34.35 22.92
C GLY A 245 8.14 33.79 21.76
N GLU A 246 7.78 34.67 20.84
CA GLU A 246 7.07 34.29 19.61
C GLU A 246 7.99 33.51 18.67
N GLY A 247 7.55 32.29 18.27
CA GLY A 247 8.40 31.42 17.46
C GLY A 247 7.63 30.23 16.89
N ARG A 248 8.36 29.30 16.36
CA ARG A 248 7.85 28.08 15.75
C ARG A 248 8.75 26.87 16.06
N PRO A 249 8.21 25.64 16.01
CA PRO A 249 9.01 24.45 16.30
C PRO A 249 10.12 24.22 15.27
N GLY A 250 11.19 23.55 15.72
CA GLY A 250 12.15 22.91 14.83
C GLY A 250 11.55 21.62 14.26
N TRP A 251 12.04 21.20 13.10
CA TRP A 251 11.51 20.04 12.37
C TRP A 251 11.55 18.72 13.15
N HIS A 252 12.55 18.52 14.02
CA HIS A 252 12.76 17.23 14.68
C HIS A 252 11.91 17.04 15.94
N ILE A 253 11.45 18.14 16.58
CA ILE A 253 10.70 18.05 17.83
C ILE A 253 9.25 17.56 17.60
N GLU A 254 8.74 17.73 16.38
CA GLU A 254 7.38 17.37 16.00
C GLU A 254 7.12 15.88 16.24
N CYS A 255 7.88 15.02 15.57
CA CYS A 255 7.70 13.57 15.63
C CYS A 255 7.98 13.01 17.03
N SER A 256 8.96 13.58 17.76
CA SER A 256 9.22 13.19 19.15
C SER A 256 8.01 13.47 20.06
N ALA A 257 7.41 14.66 19.93
CA ALA A 257 6.26 15.05 20.73
C ALA A 257 4.99 14.26 20.39
N MET A 258 4.75 14.04 19.09
CA MET A 258 3.58 13.30 18.61
C MET A 258 3.68 11.81 18.93
N SER A 259 4.87 11.19 18.79
CA SER A 259 5.08 9.79 19.14
C SER A 259 4.80 9.53 20.62
N GLU A 260 5.33 10.37 21.50
CA GLU A 260 5.06 10.24 22.95
C GLU A 260 3.57 10.41 23.27
N LYS A 261 2.94 11.42 22.67
CA LYS A 261 1.53 11.71 22.94
C LYS A 261 0.59 10.58 22.53
N TYR A 262 0.81 9.98 21.38
CA TYR A 262 -0.13 9.04 20.76
C TYR A 262 0.21 7.57 20.97
N LEU A 263 1.49 7.23 21.14
CA LEU A 263 1.94 5.84 21.30
C LEU A 263 2.56 5.57 22.68
N HIS A 264 2.94 6.61 23.41
CA HIS A 264 3.76 6.55 24.62
C HIS A 264 5.12 5.92 24.38
N LEU A 265 6.01 5.97 25.35
CA LEU A 265 7.38 5.47 25.23
C LEU A 265 7.65 4.31 26.19
N PRO A 266 8.34 3.24 25.77
CA PRO A 266 8.72 2.97 24.38
C PRO A 266 7.53 2.49 23.56
N PHE A 267 7.56 2.72 22.24
CA PHE A 267 6.66 2.08 21.29
C PHE A 267 7.41 1.09 20.40
N ASP A 268 6.68 0.34 19.54
CA ASP A 268 7.27 -0.80 18.86
C ASP A 268 8.11 -0.38 17.66
N ILE A 269 7.53 0.25 16.63
CA ILE A 269 8.17 0.46 15.34
C ILE A 269 8.21 1.95 15.00
N HIS A 270 9.41 2.49 14.74
CA HIS A 270 9.61 3.79 14.14
C HIS A 270 10.16 3.65 12.73
N GLY A 271 9.49 4.25 11.74
CA GLY A 271 9.78 4.06 10.34
C GLY A 271 9.87 5.33 9.50
N GLY A 272 10.56 5.21 8.35
CA GLY A 272 10.67 6.28 7.36
C GLY A 272 11.60 5.91 6.20
N GLY A 273 11.91 6.88 5.34
CA GLY A 273 12.93 6.73 4.30
C GLY A 273 14.35 6.63 4.87
N ALA A 274 15.27 6.01 4.14
CA ALA A 274 16.66 5.90 4.57
C ALA A 274 17.36 7.25 4.79
N ASP A 275 16.90 8.29 4.11
CA ASP A 275 17.39 9.68 4.25
C ASP A 275 17.01 10.30 5.59
N LEU A 276 15.94 9.83 6.24
CA LEU A 276 15.52 10.29 7.56
C LEU A 276 16.37 9.70 8.69
N CYS A 277 17.08 8.59 8.47
CA CYS A 277 17.91 7.98 9.51
C CYS A 277 18.87 8.99 10.15
N PHE A 278 19.45 9.90 9.34
CA PHE A 278 20.24 11.03 9.78
C PHE A 278 19.98 12.26 8.90
N PRO A 279 19.72 13.45 9.49
CA PRO A 279 19.75 13.70 10.95
C PRO A 279 18.42 13.46 11.68
N HIS A 280 17.30 13.29 10.99
CA HIS A 280 15.95 13.43 11.55
C HIS A 280 15.69 12.41 12.69
N HIS A 281 15.74 11.11 12.42
CA HIS A 281 15.48 10.06 13.42
C HIS A 281 16.52 10.00 14.53
N GLU A 282 17.80 10.29 14.23
CA GLU A 282 18.82 10.41 15.26
C GLU A 282 18.49 11.55 16.24
N ASN A 283 18.01 12.69 15.73
CA ASN A 283 17.63 13.83 16.54
C ASN A 283 16.36 13.55 17.35
N GLU A 284 15.36 12.90 16.76
CA GLU A 284 14.14 12.50 17.47
C GLU A 284 14.46 11.54 18.63
N ARG A 285 15.31 10.54 18.37
CA ARG A 285 15.77 9.62 19.40
C ARG A 285 16.47 10.35 20.53
N ALA A 286 17.38 11.25 20.20
CA ALA A 286 18.13 12.03 21.19
C ALA A 286 17.18 12.89 22.04
N GLN A 287 16.24 13.60 21.43
CA GLN A 287 15.24 14.40 22.13
C GLN A 287 14.39 13.55 23.09
N SER A 288 13.85 12.45 22.59
CA SER A 288 12.94 11.62 23.35
C SER A 288 13.63 10.86 24.47
N GLU A 289 14.76 10.21 24.20
CA GLU A 289 15.48 9.44 25.23
C GLU A 289 16.07 10.36 26.31
N ALA A 290 16.56 11.56 25.93
CA ALA A 290 17.03 12.57 26.91
C ALA A 290 15.89 13.15 27.75
N ALA A 291 14.72 13.39 27.16
CA ALA A 291 13.57 13.93 27.87
C ALA A 291 12.94 12.95 28.85
N PHE A 292 12.85 11.68 28.50
CA PHE A 292 12.01 10.71 29.22
C PHE A 292 12.80 9.61 29.95
N ASP A 293 14.13 9.55 29.81
CA ASP A 293 15.02 8.53 30.40
C ASP A 293 14.58 7.08 30.04
N THR A 294 14.06 6.90 28.85
CA THR A 294 13.57 5.61 28.36
C THR A 294 13.86 5.45 26.87
N THR A 295 13.85 4.23 26.37
CA THR A 295 13.97 3.94 24.94
C THR A 295 12.82 4.64 24.18
N PHE A 296 13.12 5.24 23.04
CA PHE A 296 12.13 5.88 22.18
C PHE A 296 11.31 4.84 21.41
N ALA A 297 11.96 4.10 20.53
CA ALA A 297 11.34 3.00 19.77
C ALA A 297 12.18 1.73 19.85
N ASN A 298 11.53 0.56 19.88
CA ASN A 298 12.20 -0.73 19.99
C ASN A 298 12.83 -1.18 18.68
N TYR A 299 12.19 -0.85 17.53
CA TYR A 299 12.63 -1.22 16.19
C TYR A 299 12.63 0.00 15.27
N TRP A 300 13.77 0.24 14.62
CA TRP A 300 13.96 1.31 13.67
C TRP A 300 13.99 0.74 12.26
N MET A 301 13.04 1.13 11.42
CA MET A 301 12.89 0.59 10.07
C MET A 301 13.05 1.69 9.01
N HIS A 302 13.93 1.46 8.03
CA HIS A 302 14.19 2.43 6.97
C HIS A 302 14.00 1.82 5.59
N GLY A 303 13.17 2.47 4.77
CA GLY A 303 12.96 2.12 3.37
C GLY A 303 14.17 2.47 2.50
N GLY A 304 14.55 1.57 1.58
CA GLY A 304 15.64 1.80 0.63
C GLY A 304 15.34 2.92 -0.35
N MET A 305 16.39 3.52 -0.90
CA MET A 305 16.28 4.62 -1.87
C MET A 305 15.69 4.15 -3.20
N LEU A 306 14.97 5.04 -3.88
CA LEU A 306 14.52 4.82 -5.25
C LEU A 306 15.51 5.46 -6.22
N GLN A 307 15.83 4.75 -7.29
CA GLN A 307 16.66 5.18 -8.42
C GLN A 307 15.77 5.28 -9.66
N ILE A 308 16.12 6.15 -10.59
CA ILE A 308 15.45 6.29 -11.89
C ILE A 308 16.47 5.92 -12.96
N ASN A 309 16.21 4.82 -13.70
CA ASN A 309 17.14 4.30 -14.70
C ASN A 309 18.57 4.13 -14.13
N SER A 310 18.66 3.53 -12.93
CA SER A 310 19.90 3.29 -12.18
C SER A 310 20.65 4.56 -11.70
N GLU A 311 20.04 5.73 -11.80
CA GLU A 311 20.56 6.99 -11.30
C GLU A 311 19.78 7.49 -10.09
N LYS A 312 20.45 8.20 -9.18
CA LYS A 312 19.79 8.83 -8.04
C LYS A 312 18.78 9.87 -8.53
N MET A 313 17.53 9.78 -8.04
CA MET A 313 16.52 10.78 -8.31
C MET A 313 16.91 12.12 -7.69
N SER A 314 16.92 13.20 -8.49
CA SER A 314 17.15 14.57 -8.01
C SER A 314 16.53 15.62 -8.92
N LYS A 315 16.11 16.75 -8.34
CA LYS A 315 15.57 17.88 -9.11
C LYS A 315 16.61 18.46 -10.08
N SER A 316 17.90 18.44 -9.71
CA SER A 316 18.97 18.99 -10.55
C SER A 316 19.26 18.14 -11.79
N LEU A 317 18.95 16.84 -11.77
CA LEU A 317 19.08 15.93 -12.92
C LEU A 317 17.84 15.91 -13.82
N GLY A 318 16.75 16.59 -13.40
CA GLY A 318 15.50 16.60 -14.17
C GLY A 318 14.76 15.25 -14.20
N ASN A 319 15.20 14.27 -13.39
CA ASN A 319 14.59 12.94 -13.27
C ASN A 319 13.67 12.81 -12.05
N PHE A 320 13.05 13.89 -11.63
CA PHE A 320 12.16 13.95 -10.48
C PHE A 320 10.72 13.64 -10.92
N LEU A 321 10.18 12.49 -10.47
CA LEU A 321 8.86 12.02 -10.87
C LEU A 321 7.86 12.20 -9.74
N LEU A 322 6.76 12.89 -10.02
CA LEU A 322 5.64 13.01 -9.09
C LEU A 322 4.78 11.74 -9.13
N LEU A 323 4.24 11.35 -7.97
CA LEU A 323 3.38 10.18 -7.89
C LEU A 323 2.13 10.33 -8.76
N ARG A 324 1.47 11.48 -8.69
CA ARG A 324 0.24 11.76 -9.44
C ARG A 324 0.42 11.65 -10.95
N ASP A 325 1.54 12.15 -11.48
CA ASP A 325 1.82 12.10 -12.93
C ASP A 325 1.97 10.64 -13.41
N ILE A 326 2.53 9.77 -12.56
CA ILE A 326 2.64 8.34 -12.86
C ILE A 326 1.25 7.67 -12.81
N LEU A 327 0.43 8.02 -11.83
CA LEU A 327 -0.90 7.43 -11.67
C LEU A 327 -1.91 7.88 -12.76
N GLU A 328 -1.61 8.95 -13.53
CA GLU A 328 -2.41 9.30 -14.71
C GLU A 328 -2.34 8.25 -15.83
N THR A 329 -1.25 7.48 -15.89
CA THR A 329 -0.97 6.53 -16.99
C THR A 329 -0.69 5.11 -16.51
N THR A 330 -0.61 4.88 -15.20
CA THR A 330 -0.22 3.60 -14.61
C THR A 330 -1.26 3.18 -13.57
N ASP A 331 -1.75 1.96 -13.70
CA ASP A 331 -2.61 1.35 -12.70
C ASP A 331 -1.91 1.33 -11.32
N PRO A 332 -2.57 1.79 -10.25
CA PRO A 332 -2.01 1.75 -8.89
C PRO A 332 -1.55 0.36 -8.45
N ALA A 333 -2.25 -0.70 -8.86
CA ALA A 333 -1.88 -2.09 -8.55
C ALA A 333 -0.57 -2.50 -9.23
N VAL A 334 -0.33 -2.06 -10.47
CA VAL A 334 0.93 -2.26 -11.20
C VAL A 334 2.08 -1.52 -10.52
N LEU A 335 1.85 -0.27 -10.12
CA LEU A 335 2.85 0.51 -9.40
C LEU A 335 3.21 -0.15 -8.06
N ARG A 336 2.19 -0.60 -7.33
CA ARG A 336 2.36 -1.30 -6.06
C ARG A 336 3.08 -2.64 -6.25
N MET A 337 2.75 -3.41 -7.29
CA MET A 337 3.45 -4.64 -7.67
C MET A 337 4.94 -4.38 -7.90
N LEU A 338 5.29 -3.35 -8.69
CA LEU A 338 6.70 -2.96 -8.93
C LEU A 338 7.44 -2.70 -7.60
N MET A 339 6.81 -1.94 -6.69
CA MET A 339 7.46 -1.58 -5.43
C MET A 339 7.68 -2.78 -4.52
N LEU A 340 6.75 -3.76 -4.53
CA LEU A 340 6.79 -4.94 -3.67
C LEU A 340 7.62 -6.10 -4.23
N GLN A 341 7.96 -6.09 -5.53
CA GLN A 341 8.90 -7.03 -6.13
C GLN A 341 10.34 -6.86 -5.64
N THR A 342 10.63 -5.76 -4.94
CA THR A 342 11.93 -5.50 -4.31
C THR A 342 11.76 -5.34 -2.82
N HIS A 343 12.60 -6.01 -2.03
CA HIS A 343 12.58 -5.87 -0.57
C HIS A 343 12.63 -4.39 -0.14
N TYR A 344 11.81 -3.99 0.84
CA TYR A 344 11.62 -2.57 1.22
C TYR A 344 12.93 -1.84 1.55
N ARG A 345 13.96 -2.53 2.09
CA ARG A 345 15.28 -1.96 2.43
C ARG A 345 16.24 -1.85 1.26
N SER A 346 16.02 -2.61 0.19
CA SER A 346 16.92 -2.62 -0.97
C SER A 346 16.65 -1.42 -1.89
N PRO A 347 17.66 -0.87 -2.57
CA PRO A 347 17.41 0.11 -3.62
C PRO A 347 16.47 -0.45 -4.68
N LEU A 348 15.53 0.36 -5.16
CA LEU A 348 14.60 0.03 -6.24
C LEU A 348 14.94 0.88 -7.46
N ASP A 349 15.12 0.24 -8.60
CA ASP A 349 15.23 0.92 -9.87
C ASP A 349 13.85 1.03 -10.54
N PHE A 350 13.42 2.26 -10.80
CA PHE A 350 12.17 2.57 -11.46
C PHE A 350 12.45 2.87 -12.94
N SER A 351 11.75 2.15 -13.83
CA SER A 351 11.81 2.36 -15.28
C SER A 351 10.55 1.83 -15.94
N ASP A 352 10.26 2.31 -17.16
CA ASP A 352 9.11 1.85 -17.96
C ASP A 352 9.14 0.34 -18.22
N VAL A 353 10.33 -0.22 -18.42
CA VAL A 353 10.50 -1.68 -18.59
C VAL A 353 10.05 -2.43 -17.34
N ARG A 354 10.43 -1.94 -16.17
CA ARG A 354 10.02 -2.55 -14.89
C ARG A 354 8.52 -2.43 -14.64
N LEU A 355 7.91 -1.32 -15.06
CA LEU A 355 6.45 -1.17 -14.99
C LEU A 355 5.75 -2.19 -15.89
N GLN A 356 6.22 -2.37 -17.13
CA GLN A 356 5.67 -3.36 -18.05
C GLN A 356 5.83 -4.81 -17.53
N GLU A 357 7.00 -5.15 -16.96
CA GLU A 357 7.22 -6.43 -16.30
C GLU A 357 6.25 -6.66 -15.13
N SER A 358 5.97 -5.61 -14.36
CA SER A 358 5.04 -5.66 -13.22
C SER A 358 3.58 -5.79 -13.66
N ALA A 359 3.19 -5.11 -14.75
CA ALA A 359 1.88 -5.25 -15.38
C ALA A 359 1.64 -6.69 -15.86
N ALA A 360 2.60 -7.25 -16.60
CA ALA A 360 2.52 -8.64 -17.05
C ALA A 360 2.50 -9.65 -15.90
N ALA A 361 3.17 -9.34 -14.78
CA ALA A 361 3.14 -10.17 -13.59
C ALA A 361 1.76 -10.14 -12.92
N LEU A 362 1.16 -8.95 -12.76
CA LEU A 362 -0.19 -8.79 -12.22
C LEU A 362 -1.22 -9.50 -13.09
N GLU A 363 -1.19 -9.29 -14.40
CA GLU A 363 -2.08 -9.93 -15.38
C GLU A 363 -2.05 -11.48 -15.26
N ARG A 364 -0.88 -12.08 -15.00
CA ARG A 364 -0.79 -13.54 -14.79
C ARG A 364 -1.58 -14.02 -13.59
N LEU A 365 -1.63 -13.24 -12.50
CA LEU A 365 -2.40 -13.57 -11.29
C LEU A 365 -3.90 -13.39 -11.55
N GLU A 366 -4.28 -12.30 -12.18
CA GLU A 366 -5.67 -12.00 -12.57
C GLU A 366 -6.21 -13.06 -13.54
N ASN A 367 -5.41 -13.45 -14.53
CA ASN A 367 -5.76 -14.52 -15.47
C ASN A 367 -5.97 -15.86 -14.78
N PHE A 368 -5.16 -16.21 -13.77
CA PHE A 368 -5.39 -17.42 -12.99
C PHE A 368 -6.72 -17.37 -12.24
N VAL A 369 -6.99 -16.27 -11.53
CA VAL A 369 -8.23 -16.08 -10.76
C VAL A 369 -9.44 -16.14 -11.70
N THR A 370 -9.41 -15.39 -12.80
CA THR A 370 -10.47 -15.39 -13.82
C THR A 370 -10.72 -16.79 -14.40
N ASN A 371 -9.65 -17.54 -14.72
CA ASN A 371 -9.76 -18.88 -15.27
C ASN A 371 -10.34 -19.89 -14.27
N ALA A 372 -9.94 -19.79 -13.00
CA ALA A 372 -10.45 -20.63 -11.92
C ALA A 372 -11.96 -20.38 -11.68
N LEU A 373 -12.39 -19.13 -11.67
CA LEU A 373 -13.81 -18.77 -11.50
C LEU A 373 -14.66 -19.12 -12.74
N TRP A 374 -14.11 -18.99 -13.93
CA TRP A 374 -14.82 -19.37 -15.16
C TRP A 374 -15.12 -20.88 -15.23
N LEU A 375 -14.29 -21.74 -14.65
CA LEU A 375 -14.53 -23.17 -14.54
C LEU A 375 -15.87 -23.46 -13.85
N ALA A 376 -16.19 -22.70 -12.80
CA ALA A 376 -17.44 -22.81 -12.05
C ALA A 376 -18.68 -22.61 -12.93
N ARG A 377 -18.68 -21.54 -13.72
CA ARG A 377 -19.78 -21.20 -14.58
C ARG A 377 -19.97 -22.19 -15.74
N SER A 378 -18.88 -22.65 -16.35
CA SER A 378 -18.93 -23.58 -17.47
C SER A 378 -19.48 -24.95 -17.04
N ALA A 379 -19.19 -25.40 -15.82
CA ALA A 379 -19.75 -26.63 -15.24
C ALA A 379 -21.27 -26.53 -15.03
N GLN A 380 -21.77 -25.40 -14.49
CA GLN A 380 -23.20 -25.18 -14.29
C GLN A 380 -23.98 -25.14 -15.61
N GLN A 381 -23.44 -24.50 -16.66
CA GLN A 381 -24.05 -24.45 -17.98
C GLN A 381 -24.08 -25.82 -18.67
N SER A 382 -23.06 -26.66 -18.44
CA SER A 382 -22.98 -28.01 -18.99
C SER A 382 -24.01 -28.95 -18.33
N GLN A 383 -24.23 -28.84 -17.02
CA GLN A 383 -25.26 -29.60 -16.30
C GLN A 383 -26.69 -29.25 -16.76
N ALA A 384 -26.97 -27.99 -17.03
CA ALA A 384 -28.27 -27.55 -17.54
C ALA A 384 -28.57 -28.09 -18.96
N LYS A 385 -27.58 -28.45 -19.75
CA LYS A 385 -27.73 -29.01 -21.10
C LYS A 385 -27.87 -30.56 -21.13
N VAL A 386 -27.57 -31.28 -20.03
CA VAL A 386 -27.50 -32.75 -19.99
C VAL A 386 -28.78 -33.44 -19.44
N GLU A 387 -29.91 -32.76 -19.34
CA GLU A 387 -31.20 -33.46 -18.98
C GLU A 387 -31.68 -34.49 -20.01
N GLY A 388 -30.81 -35.04 -20.84
CA GLY A 388 -31.21 -36.01 -21.88
C GLY A 388 -30.16 -37.08 -22.33
N GLY A 389 -29.04 -37.29 -21.68
CA GLY A 389 -28.01 -38.17 -22.24
C GLY A 389 -27.21 -39.00 -21.21
N HIS A 390 -26.80 -40.17 -21.61
CA HIS A 390 -26.05 -41.21 -20.91
C HIS A 390 -24.84 -40.63 -20.14
N THR A 391 -24.77 -40.84 -18.82
CA THR A 391 -23.63 -40.45 -17.98
C THR A 391 -22.48 -41.44 -18.18
N PRO A 392 -21.22 -40.99 -18.39
CA PRO A 392 -20.04 -41.87 -18.28
C PRO A 392 -19.88 -42.37 -16.83
N ASP A 393 -19.12 -43.46 -16.67
CA ASP A 393 -18.94 -44.18 -15.41
C ASP A 393 -18.45 -43.20 -14.30
N ALA A 394 -19.33 -42.92 -13.34
CA ALA A 394 -19.13 -41.86 -12.31
C ALA A 394 -17.99 -42.15 -11.32
N SER A 395 -17.45 -43.37 -11.31
CA SER A 395 -16.42 -43.79 -10.35
C SER A 395 -15.02 -43.23 -10.64
N ASP A 396 -14.62 -43.17 -11.92
CA ASP A 396 -13.28 -42.73 -12.32
C ASP A 396 -13.18 -41.20 -12.31
N ALA A 397 -14.26 -40.51 -12.70
CA ALA A 397 -14.33 -39.06 -12.61
C ALA A 397 -14.26 -38.56 -11.14
N HIS A 398 -14.91 -39.29 -10.22
CA HIS A 398 -14.89 -38.92 -8.80
C HIS A 398 -13.51 -39.14 -8.15
N ALA A 399 -12.77 -40.17 -8.53
CA ALA A 399 -11.42 -40.43 -8.04
C ALA A 399 -10.41 -39.37 -8.54
N GLY A 400 -10.51 -38.97 -9.80
CA GLY A 400 -9.67 -37.92 -10.38
C GLY A 400 -9.90 -36.56 -9.70
N SER A 401 -11.14 -36.17 -9.52
CA SER A 401 -11.53 -34.90 -8.85
C SER A 401 -11.06 -34.85 -7.39
N LEU A 402 -11.16 -35.97 -6.64
CA LEU A 402 -10.64 -36.01 -5.27
C LEU A 402 -9.11 -35.83 -5.22
N ALA A 403 -8.37 -36.43 -6.15
CA ALA A 403 -6.91 -36.28 -6.24
C ALA A 403 -6.52 -34.79 -6.53
N THR A 404 -7.20 -34.15 -7.47
CA THR A 404 -7.02 -32.74 -7.78
C THR A 404 -7.33 -31.85 -6.57
N SER A 405 -8.44 -32.12 -5.88
CA SER A 405 -8.82 -31.33 -4.68
C SER A 405 -7.79 -31.45 -3.56
N ILE A 406 -7.24 -32.63 -3.33
CA ILE A 406 -6.17 -32.83 -2.35
C ILE A 406 -4.90 -32.11 -2.78
N ALA A 407 -4.50 -32.21 -4.06
CA ALA A 407 -3.30 -31.53 -4.57
C ALA A 407 -3.39 -30.01 -4.44
N ILE A 408 -4.50 -29.42 -4.84
CA ILE A 408 -4.73 -27.96 -4.71
C ILE A 408 -4.76 -27.54 -3.24
N ALA A 409 -5.41 -28.31 -2.35
CA ALA A 409 -5.43 -27.99 -0.92
C ALA A 409 -4.01 -27.99 -0.31
N MET A 410 -3.16 -28.94 -0.73
CA MET A 410 -1.75 -28.97 -0.31
C MET A 410 -0.99 -27.76 -0.87
N LEU A 411 -1.15 -27.43 -2.16
CA LEU A 411 -0.51 -26.26 -2.77
C LEU A 411 -0.93 -24.96 -2.10
N ILE A 412 -2.21 -24.79 -1.74
CA ILE A 412 -2.70 -23.61 -0.98
C ILE A 412 -2.00 -23.53 0.38
N ALA A 413 -1.89 -24.65 1.10
CA ALA A 413 -1.21 -24.67 2.39
C ALA A 413 0.27 -24.30 2.25
N ASP A 414 0.97 -24.91 1.30
CA ASP A 414 2.40 -24.63 1.02
C ASP A 414 2.62 -23.17 0.59
N MET A 415 1.71 -22.58 -0.21
CA MET A 415 1.76 -21.16 -0.59
C MET A 415 1.61 -20.27 0.63
N LYS A 416 0.60 -20.51 1.49
CA LYS A 416 0.36 -19.70 2.69
C LYS A 416 1.52 -19.80 3.68
N ASP A 417 2.09 -20.99 3.83
CA ASP A 417 3.25 -21.21 4.68
C ASP A 417 4.48 -20.47 4.17
N SER A 418 4.81 -20.61 2.88
CA SER A 418 5.95 -19.94 2.24
C SER A 418 5.78 -18.42 2.22
N PHE A 419 4.55 -17.93 2.00
CA PHE A 419 4.22 -16.51 2.10
C PHE A 419 4.47 -15.98 3.51
N THR A 420 3.99 -16.72 4.52
CA THR A 420 4.15 -16.34 5.93
C THR A 420 5.62 -16.35 6.34
N GLU A 421 6.37 -17.40 5.98
CA GLU A 421 7.81 -17.48 6.24
C GLU A 421 8.58 -16.30 5.62
N ALA A 422 8.23 -15.93 4.38
CA ALA A 422 8.85 -14.80 3.69
C ALA A 422 8.53 -13.46 4.39
N MET A 423 7.28 -13.25 4.76
CA MET A 423 6.86 -12.01 5.41
C MET A 423 7.34 -11.94 6.86
N ASP A 424 7.45 -13.06 7.57
CA ASP A 424 8.03 -13.13 8.91
C ASP A 424 9.54 -12.86 8.93
N ASP A 425 10.24 -13.03 7.80
CA ASP A 425 11.66 -12.72 7.67
C ASP A 425 11.88 -11.29 7.15
N ASP A 426 11.53 -10.30 7.96
CA ASP A 426 11.77 -8.89 7.68
C ASP A 426 10.89 -8.35 6.53
N PHE A 427 9.62 -8.80 6.48
CA PHE A 427 8.62 -8.38 5.51
C PHE A 427 9.11 -8.51 4.06
N ASN A 428 9.65 -9.67 3.70
CA ASN A 428 10.21 -9.93 2.39
C ASN A 428 9.12 -10.17 1.34
N THR A 429 8.51 -9.07 0.87
CA THR A 429 7.42 -9.07 -0.12
C THR A 429 7.83 -9.72 -1.45
N ALA A 430 9.10 -9.60 -1.85
CA ALA A 430 9.59 -10.22 -3.08
C ALA A 430 9.53 -11.76 -3.01
N ALA A 431 9.94 -12.35 -1.89
CA ALA A 431 9.83 -13.79 -1.67
C ALA A 431 8.36 -14.24 -1.49
N ALA A 432 7.55 -13.42 -0.81
CA ALA A 432 6.12 -13.67 -0.64
C ALA A 432 5.37 -13.71 -1.99
N LEU A 433 5.64 -12.76 -2.89
CA LEU A 433 5.15 -12.80 -4.27
C LEU A 433 5.64 -14.05 -5.01
N GLY A 434 6.91 -14.44 -4.80
CA GLY A 434 7.47 -15.68 -5.37
C GLY A 434 6.66 -16.93 -4.98
N ALA A 435 6.21 -17.04 -3.72
CA ALA A 435 5.36 -18.13 -3.25
C ALA A 435 4.01 -18.15 -3.99
N ILE A 436 3.37 -16.98 -4.17
CA ILE A 436 2.11 -16.87 -4.91
C ILE A 436 2.31 -17.27 -6.38
N PHE A 437 3.36 -16.79 -7.05
CA PHE A 437 3.65 -17.15 -8.45
C PHE A 437 3.96 -18.63 -8.65
N SER A 438 4.66 -19.27 -7.70
CA SER A 438 4.91 -20.71 -7.74
C SER A 438 3.60 -21.48 -7.66
N PHE A 439 2.75 -21.14 -6.70
CA PHE A 439 1.41 -21.72 -6.57
C PHE A 439 0.60 -21.57 -7.87
N VAL A 440 0.52 -20.36 -8.43
CA VAL A 440 -0.24 -20.09 -9.65
C VAL A 440 0.28 -20.92 -10.83
N SER A 441 1.59 -21.12 -10.94
CA SER A 441 2.19 -21.97 -11.97
C SER A 441 1.74 -23.43 -11.86
N ASP A 442 1.79 -24.00 -10.65
CA ASP A 442 1.43 -25.38 -10.40
C ASP A 442 -0.09 -25.60 -10.49
N ALA A 443 -0.87 -24.67 -9.94
CA ALA A 443 -2.33 -24.70 -10.00
C ALA A 443 -2.87 -24.56 -11.42
N ASN A 444 -2.23 -23.77 -12.29
CA ASN A 444 -2.60 -23.68 -13.72
C ASN A 444 -2.42 -25.01 -14.45
N THR A 445 -1.42 -25.81 -14.09
CA THR A 445 -1.25 -27.14 -14.68
C THR A 445 -2.45 -28.04 -14.35
N LEU A 446 -2.85 -28.07 -13.08
CA LEU A 446 -4.02 -28.85 -12.64
C LEU A 446 -5.34 -28.29 -13.20
N LEU A 447 -5.46 -26.98 -13.31
CA LEU A 447 -6.63 -26.32 -13.91
C LEU A 447 -6.78 -26.72 -15.39
N ASN A 448 -5.69 -26.71 -16.16
CA ASN A 448 -5.69 -27.13 -17.56
C ASN A 448 -6.08 -28.63 -17.69
N ASP A 449 -5.60 -29.50 -16.82
CA ASP A 449 -5.95 -30.92 -16.84
C ASP A 449 -7.45 -31.12 -16.60
N VAL A 450 -8.04 -30.39 -15.64
CA VAL A 450 -9.49 -30.41 -15.37
C VAL A 450 -10.27 -29.82 -16.54
N GLN A 451 -9.82 -28.73 -17.14
CA GLN A 451 -10.45 -28.12 -18.32
C GLN A 451 -10.43 -29.05 -19.56
N GLN A 452 -9.45 -29.90 -19.70
CA GLN A 452 -9.35 -30.89 -20.77
C GLN A 452 -10.09 -32.21 -20.46
N SER A 453 -10.54 -32.42 -19.23
CA SER A 453 -11.29 -33.61 -18.85
C SER A 453 -12.67 -33.64 -19.48
N ALA A 454 -13.22 -34.84 -19.67
CA ALA A 454 -14.55 -35.03 -20.28
C ALA A 454 -15.70 -34.56 -19.39
N SER A 455 -15.43 -34.36 -18.08
CA SER A 455 -16.42 -33.86 -17.11
C SER A 455 -15.73 -33.05 -16.02
N VAL A 456 -16.27 -31.87 -15.75
CA VAL A 456 -15.90 -31.04 -14.60
C VAL A 456 -16.91 -31.30 -13.50
N THR A 457 -16.44 -31.67 -12.31
CA THR A 457 -17.29 -31.95 -11.16
C THR A 457 -17.51 -30.70 -10.31
N GLU A 458 -18.54 -30.71 -9.46
CA GLU A 458 -18.78 -29.64 -8.49
C GLU A 458 -17.61 -29.51 -7.49
N ALA A 459 -16.95 -30.61 -7.15
CA ALA A 459 -15.77 -30.61 -6.29
C ALA A 459 -14.57 -29.89 -6.94
N ASP A 460 -14.38 -30.04 -8.26
CA ASP A 460 -13.35 -29.31 -9.01
C ASP A 460 -13.62 -27.80 -8.96
N VAL A 461 -14.87 -27.42 -9.20
CA VAL A 461 -15.31 -26.01 -9.12
C VAL A 461 -14.97 -25.40 -7.77
N GLN A 462 -15.47 -25.99 -6.68
CA GLN A 462 -15.23 -25.50 -5.31
C GLN A 462 -13.73 -25.46 -4.96
N THR A 463 -12.94 -26.36 -5.53
CA THR A 463 -11.51 -26.43 -5.33
C THR A 463 -10.79 -25.24 -5.95
N PHE A 464 -11.13 -24.88 -7.19
CA PHE A 464 -10.50 -23.77 -7.88
C PHE A 464 -11.04 -22.41 -7.43
N GLU A 465 -12.30 -22.32 -6.98
CA GLU A 465 -12.80 -21.13 -6.28
C GLU A 465 -11.98 -20.84 -5.00
N LYS A 466 -11.68 -21.86 -4.20
CA LYS A 466 -10.82 -21.71 -3.02
C LYS A 466 -9.38 -21.32 -3.40
N ALA A 467 -8.86 -21.83 -4.52
CA ALA A 467 -7.55 -21.46 -5.03
C ALA A 467 -7.51 -19.98 -5.43
N ALA A 468 -8.52 -19.51 -6.16
CA ALA A 468 -8.67 -18.09 -6.53
C ALA A 468 -8.79 -17.20 -5.29
N GLN A 469 -9.64 -17.57 -4.32
CA GLN A 469 -9.81 -16.85 -3.05
C GLN A 469 -8.50 -16.75 -2.26
N ALA A 470 -7.71 -17.84 -2.20
CA ALA A 470 -6.44 -17.83 -1.49
C ALA A 470 -5.40 -16.89 -2.13
N VAL A 471 -5.36 -16.81 -3.47
CA VAL A 471 -4.51 -15.83 -4.17
C VAL A 471 -4.98 -14.41 -3.90
N ALA A 472 -6.26 -14.13 -4.05
CA ALA A 472 -6.82 -12.79 -3.80
C ALA A 472 -6.59 -12.34 -2.35
N GLU A 473 -6.77 -13.22 -1.36
CA GLU A 473 -6.49 -12.96 0.06
C GLU A 473 -5.05 -12.50 0.28
N LEU A 474 -4.07 -13.27 -0.21
CA LEU A 474 -2.66 -12.93 0.00
C LEU A 474 -2.22 -11.67 -0.76
N MET A 475 -2.80 -11.41 -1.92
CA MET A 475 -2.58 -10.18 -2.67
C MET A 475 -3.18 -8.97 -1.95
N ASP A 476 -4.35 -9.10 -1.30
CA ASP A 476 -4.94 -8.03 -0.48
C ASP A 476 -4.08 -7.71 0.75
N VAL A 477 -3.46 -8.71 1.38
CA VAL A 477 -2.44 -8.47 2.44
C VAL A 477 -1.29 -7.61 1.93
N LEU A 478 -0.90 -7.76 0.66
CA LEU A 478 0.08 -6.90 0.01
C LEU A 478 -0.51 -5.55 -0.46
N GLY A 479 -1.83 -5.35 -0.27
CA GLY A 479 -2.58 -4.18 -0.68
C GLY A 479 -2.84 -4.09 -2.18
N ILE A 480 -2.80 -5.23 -2.88
CA ILE A 480 -3.15 -5.36 -4.29
C ILE A 480 -4.45 -6.13 -4.38
N SER A 481 -5.53 -5.43 -4.69
CA SER A 481 -6.84 -6.06 -4.86
C SER A 481 -6.91 -6.75 -6.22
N ILE A 482 -7.26 -8.03 -6.23
CA ILE A 482 -7.58 -8.78 -7.45
C ILE A 482 -9.09 -8.95 -7.49
N GLU A 483 -9.69 -8.51 -8.59
CA GLU A 483 -11.13 -8.66 -8.78
C GLU A 483 -11.52 -10.14 -8.92
N MET A 484 -12.48 -10.58 -8.10
CA MET A 484 -13.00 -11.93 -8.11
C MET A 484 -14.11 -12.10 -9.16
N ASN A 485 -13.83 -11.64 -10.39
CA ASN A 485 -14.75 -11.69 -11.51
C ASN A 485 -14.41 -12.83 -12.47
N ASP A 486 -15.42 -13.55 -12.97
CA ASP A 486 -15.20 -14.52 -14.05
C ASP A 486 -15.01 -13.79 -15.41
N ALA A 487 -14.49 -14.51 -16.42
CA ALA A 487 -14.20 -13.94 -17.75
C ALA A 487 -15.42 -13.26 -18.43
N ALA A 488 -16.65 -13.61 -18.06
CA ALA A 488 -17.84 -12.95 -18.57
C ALA A 488 -18.17 -11.66 -17.82
N GLU A 489 -17.66 -11.50 -16.59
CA GLU A 489 -17.75 -10.25 -15.82
C GLU A 489 -16.63 -9.28 -16.19
N VAL A 490 -15.41 -9.77 -16.46
CA VAL A 490 -14.30 -8.95 -16.94
C VAL A 490 -14.63 -8.19 -18.23
N GLY A 491 -15.33 -8.83 -19.16
CA GLY A 491 -15.79 -8.15 -20.37
C GLY A 491 -16.79 -7.01 -20.14
N ALA A 492 -17.50 -7.01 -19.00
CA ALA A 492 -18.47 -5.96 -18.66
C ALA A 492 -17.88 -4.83 -17.82
N THR A 493 -16.86 -5.10 -17.01
CA THR A 493 -16.19 -4.13 -16.14
C THR A 493 -15.10 -3.32 -16.86
N VAL A 494 -14.62 -3.81 -18.00
CA VAL A 494 -13.49 -3.22 -18.74
C VAL A 494 -13.92 -2.15 -19.76
N LEU A 495 -15.21 -1.99 -19.98
CA LEU A 495 -15.72 -0.91 -20.82
C LEU A 495 -15.98 0.34 -19.97
N ASP A 496 -14.88 0.95 -19.48
CA ASP A 496 -14.93 2.21 -18.72
C ASP A 496 -15.32 3.42 -19.57
N ASP A 497 -15.44 3.24 -20.91
CA ASP A 497 -15.91 4.29 -21.79
C ASP A 497 -17.21 3.88 -22.50
N GLU A 498 -18.13 4.84 -22.55
CA GLU A 498 -19.45 4.67 -23.21
C GLU A 498 -19.30 4.36 -24.73
N GLU A 499 -18.17 4.70 -25.33
CA GLU A 499 -17.90 4.53 -26.76
C GLU A 499 -17.62 3.04 -27.08
N SER A 500 -16.72 2.39 -26.32
CA SER A 500 -16.43 0.95 -26.47
C SER A 500 -17.65 0.09 -26.11
N ALA A 501 -18.43 0.48 -25.10
CA ALA A 501 -19.69 -0.19 -24.77
C ALA A 501 -20.69 -0.11 -25.91
N ALA A 502 -20.82 1.06 -26.55
CA ALA A 502 -21.70 1.25 -27.69
C ALA A 502 -21.26 0.42 -28.89
N GLU A 503 -19.97 0.29 -29.14
CA GLU A 503 -19.41 -0.50 -30.26
C GLU A 503 -19.63 -2.01 -30.06
N VAL A 504 -19.47 -2.55 -28.86
CA VAL A 504 -19.86 -3.93 -28.54
C VAL A 504 -21.34 -4.17 -28.80
N MET A 505 -22.19 -3.21 -28.45
CA MET A 505 -23.61 -3.29 -28.72
C MET A 505 -23.93 -3.31 -30.21
N VAL A 506 -23.22 -2.49 -31.02
CA VAL A 506 -23.35 -2.47 -32.47
C VAL A 506 -22.97 -3.82 -33.07
N LEU A 507 -21.83 -4.39 -32.67
CA LEU A 507 -21.42 -5.74 -33.09
C LEU A 507 -22.46 -6.81 -32.71
N ALA A 508 -23.01 -6.76 -31.51
CA ALA A 508 -24.01 -7.72 -31.06
C ALA A 508 -25.33 -7.57 -31.81
N MET A 509 -25.73 -6.36 -32.17
CA MET A 509 -26.90 -6.12 -33.02
C MET A 509 -26.68 -6.71 -34.43
N GLU A 510 -25.53 -6.48 -35.00
CA GLU A 510 -25.18 -6.90 -36.38
C GLU A 510 -25.08 -8.42 -36.50
N PHE A 511 -24.30 -9.06 -35.63
CA PHE A 511 -23.95 -10.47 -35.77
C PHE A 511 -24.78 -11.43 -34.91
N ALA A 512 -25.35 -10.97 -33.79
CA ALA A 512 -26.10 -11.80 -32.87
C ALA A 512 -27.62 -11.49 -32.89
N GLY A 513 -28.06 -10.46 -33.60
CA GLY A 513 -29.46 -10.01 -33.56
C GLY A 513 -29.90 -9.52 -32.16
N PHE A 514 -28.92 -9.07 -31.37
CA PHE A 514 -29.17 -8.60 -30.00
C PHE A 514 -29.97 -7.30 -30.06
N ALA A 515 -31.08 -7.23 -29.32
CA ALA A 515 -31.90 -6.03 -29.22
C ALA A 515 -31.62 -5.37 -27.84
N PRO A 516 -30.84 -4.28 -27.79
CA PRO A 516 -30.60 -3.59 -26.53
C PRO A 516 -31.87 -2.94 -26.02
N GLY A 517 -32.10 -2.96 -24.71
CA GLY A 517 -33.02 -2.05 -24.03
C GLY A 517 -32.48 -0.60 -24.07
N ASP A 518 -33.16 0.32 -23.38
CA ASP A 518 -32.77 1.74 -23.35
C ASP A 518 -31.50 1.99 -22.52
N GLY A 519 -30.30 1.57 -23.01
CA GLY A 519 -29.01 1.93 -22.39
C GLY A 519 -27.89 0.91 -22.57
N ALA A 520 -26.63 1.38 -22.44
CA ALA A 520 -25.42 0.57 -22.42
C ALA A 520 -24.94 0.31 -20.98
N ASP A 521 -25.86 -0.13 -20.09
CA ASP A 521 -25.45 -0.52 -18.74
C ASP A 521 -24.59 -1.81 -18.74
N PRO A 522 -23.76 -2.05 -17.73
CA PRO A 522 -22.85 -3.19 -17.70
C PRO A 522 -23.53 -4.56 -17.88
N ALA A 523 -24.75 -4.75 -17.39
CA ALA A 523 -25.48 -5.99 -17.54
C ALA A 523 -25.94 -6.22 -18.99
N THR A 524 -26.29 -5.14 -19.68
CA THR A 524 -26.69 -5.15 -21.10
C THR A 524 -25.48 -5.44 -22.00
N VAL A 525 -24.34 -4.84 -21.72
CA VAL A 525 -23.07 -5.11 -22.43
C VAL A 525 -22.63 -6.55 -22.25
N LYS A 526 -22.72 -7.07 -21.03
CA LYS A 526 -22.44 -8.48 -20.71
C LYS A 526 -23.34 -9.44 -21.51
N ALA A 527 -24.61 -9.14 -21.60
CA ALA A 527 -25.55 -9.92 -22.39
C ALA A 527 -25.23 -9.86 -23.91
N ALA A 528 -24.77 -8.71 -24.40
CA ALA A 528 -24.34 -8.52 -25.77
C ALA A 528 -23.08 -9.36 -26.10
N MET A 529 -22.09 -9.37 -25.21
CA MET A 529 -20.88 -10.20 -25.35
C MET A 529 -21.20 -11.70 -25.35
N ALA A 530 -22.08 -12.15 -24.48
CA ALA A 530 -22.54 -13.54 -24.45
C ALA A 530 -23.26 -13.92 -25.76
N ALA A 531 -24.11 -13.03 -26.28
CA ALA A 531 -24.79 -13.24 -27.57
C ALA A 531 -23.81 -13.32 -28.74
N LEU A 532 -22.73 -12.52 -28.74
CA LEU A 532 -21.66 -12.60 -29.74
C LEU A 532 -20.93 -13.95 -29.72
N LEU A 533 -20.61 -14.50 -28.53
CA LEU A 533 -20.02 -15.81 -28.41
C LEU A 533 -20.93 -16.92 -28.96
N ASP A 534 -22.23 -16.87 -28.62
CA ASP A 534 -23.21 -17.81 -29.14
C ASP A 534 -23.38 -17.70 -30.66
N ALA A 535 -23.42 -16.48 -31.21
CA ALA A 535 -23.50 -16.24 -32.64
C ALA A 535 -22.26 -16.78 -33.37
N ARG A 536 -21.05 -16.56 -32.82
CA ARG A 536 -19.81 -17.11 -33.35
C ARG A 536 -19.80 -18.65 -33.31
N ALA A 537 -20.21 -19.25 -32.21
CA ALA A 537 -20.31 -20.72 -32.09
C ALA A 537 -21.27 -21.28 -33.14
N ASN A 538 -22.44 -20.68 -33.32
CA ASN A 538 -23.42 -21.06 -34.33
C ASN A 538 -22.87 -20.88 -35.75
N ALA A 539 -22.17 -19.78 -36.03
CA ALA A 539 -21.53 -19.53 -37.33
C ALA A 539 -20.50 -20.61 -37.65
N ARG A 540 -19.66 -21.00 -36.70
CA ARG A 540 -18.67 -22.10 -36.87
C ARG A 540 -19.36 -23.45 -37.08
N ALA A 541 -20.38 -23.78 -36.32
CA ALA A 541 -21.14 -25.01 -36.48
C ALA A 541 -21.78 -25.12 -37.87
N ASN A 542 -22.22 -24.00 -38.43
CA ASN A 542 -22.80 -23.89 -39.77
C ASN A 542 -21.74 -23.66 -40.87
N LYS A 543 -20.44 -23.73 -40.55
CA LYS A 543 -19.31 -23.50 -41.45
C LYS A 543 -19.30 -22.10 -42.09
N ASN A 544 -19.94 -21.13 -41.47
CA ASN A 544 -19.91 -19.72 -41.84
C ASN A 544 -18.73 -19.01 -41.19
N TYR A 545 -17.53 -19.35 -41.62
CA TYR A 545 -16.28 -18.83 -41.03
C TYR A 545 -16.14 -17.32 -41.18
N ALA A 546 -16.70 -16.73 -42.24
CA ALA A 546 -16.66 -15.28 -42.44
C ALA A 546 -17.32 -14.49 -41.31
N VAL A 547 -18.47 -14.95 -40.81
CA VAL A 547 -19.14 -14.33 -39.67
C VAL A 547 -18.38 -14.58 -38.38
N ALA A 548 -17.85 -15.81 -38.20
CA ALA A 548 -17.08 -16.13 -37.00
C ALA A 548 -15.78 -15.32 -36.89
N ASP A 549 -15.11 -15.06 -38.03
CA ASP A 549 -13.91 -14.23 -38.11
C ASP A 549 -14.25 -12.74 -37.90
N ALA A 550 -15.35 -12.24 -38.52
CA ALA A 550 -15.77 -10.86 -38.32
C ALA A 550 -16.10 -10.53 -36.84
N ILE A 551 -16.73 -11.44 -36.12
CA ILE A 551 -16.97 -11.28 -34.67
C ILE A 551 -15.64 -11.24 -33.91
N ARG A 552 -14.71 -12.13 -34.22
CA ARG A 552 -13.39 -12.16 -33.59
C ARG A 552 -12.62 -10.87 -33.84
N ASP A 553 -12.57 -10.44 -35.09
CA ASP A 553 -11.79 -9.28 -35.52
C ASP A 553 -12.40 -7.97 -34.97
N GLY A 554 -13.73 -7.86 -34.96
CA GLY A 554 -14.41 -6.71 -34.35
C GLY A 554 -14.18 -6.61 -32.84
N LEU A 555 -14.20 -7.73 -32.13
CA LEU A 555 -13.84 -7.73 -30.70
C LEU A 555 -12.35 -7.42 -30.47
N ALA A 556 -11.47 -7.87 -31.38
CA ALA A 556 -10.04 -7.57 -31.28
C ALA A 556 -9.74 -6.07 -31.50
N GLU A 557 -10.48 -5.39 -32.37
CA GLU A 557 -10.37 -3.93 -32.54
C GLU A 557 -10.79 -3.15 -31.28
N LEU A 558 -11.65 -3.74 -30.45
CA LEU A 558 -12.09 -3.21 -29.16
C LEU A 558 -11.21 -3.64 -27.97
N GLY A 559 -10.07 -4.27 -28.25
CA GLY A 559 -9.12 -4.72 -27.23
C GLY A 559 -9.51 -6.04 -26.54
N PHE A 560 -10.36 -6.86 -27.18
CA PHE A 560 -10.75 -8.17 -26.66
C PHE A 560 -10.27 -9.32 -27.53
N ARG A 561 -9.92 -10.44 -26.88
CA ARG A 561 -9.55 -11.67 -27.56
C ARG A 561 -10.54 -12.79 -27.22
N ILE A 562 -10.93 -13.57 -28.21
CA ILE A 562 -11.72 -14.79 -27.98
C ILE A 562 -10.78 -15.98 -27.81
N GLU A 563 -10.90 -16.67 -26.71
CA GLU A 563 -10.22 -17.94 -26.45
C GLU A 563 -11.22 -19.11 -26.56
N ASP A 564 -10.91 -20.03 -27.48
CA ASP A 564 -11.68 -21.28 -27.62
C ASP A 564 -11.17 -22.31 -26.61
N THR A 565 -12.02 -22.78 -25.70
CA THR A 565 -11.70 -23.81 -24.73
C THR A 565 -12.58 -25.04 -24.94
N PRO A 566 -12.24 -26.22 -24.41
CA PRO A 566 -13.10 -27.41 -24.49
C PRO A 566 -14.50 -27.21 -23.91
N GLN A 567 -14.68 -26.28 -22.98
CA GLN A 567 -15.96 -25.96 -22.32
C GLN A 567 -16.76 -24.85 -23.03
N GLY A 568 -16.16 -24.20 -24.03
CA GLY A 568 -16.78 -23.12 -24.80
C GLY A 568 -15.79 -22.00 -25.10
N ALA A 569 -16.22 -21.01 -25.85
CA ALA A 569 -15.43 -19.81 -26.11
C ALA A 569 -15.66 -18.77 -25.02
N ARG A 570 -14.62 -18.01 -24.68
CA ARG A 570 -14.68 -16.87 -23.75
C ARG A 570 -14.02 -15.65 -24.34
N ILE A 571 -14.45 -14.47 -23.89
CA ILE A 571 -13.84 -13.18 -24.24
C ILE A 571 -12.92 -12.77 -23.07
N VAL A 572 -11.68 -12.44 -23.39
CA VAL A 572 -10.68 -11.91 -22.44
C VAL A 572 -10.15 -10.60 -23.00
N LYS A 573 -9.64 -9.71 -22.14
CA LYS A 573 -8.95 -8.49 -22.56
C LYS A 573 -7.71 -8.89 -23.35
N ALA A 574 -7.44 -8.22 -24.47
CA ALA A 574 -6.31 -8.54 -25.35
C ALA A 574 -4.97 -8.03 -24.80
#